data_1b30372c43565d6fc0c8596a2c94894e
#
_entry.id   1b30372c43565d6fc0c8596a2c94894e
#
_cell.length_a   1.000
_cell.length_b   1.000
_cell.length_c   1.000
_cell.angle_alpha   90.00
_cell.angle_beta   90.00
_cell.angle_gamma   90.00
#
_symmetry.space_group_name_H-M   'P 1'
#
loop_
_entity.id
_entity.type
_entity.pdbx_description
1 polymer ?
#
loop_
_entity_poly.entity_id
_entity_poly.type
_entity_poly.pdbx_seq_one_letter_code
_entity_poly.pdbx_strand_id
1 'polypeptide(L)'
;IAQNTAANYTHVKFDVSWENSWRTSTLESNWDAAYVFVKYRIPPMNTWKHATLNYVDGTATNDGNTEPTGATINTTSDGKGAFLYRNANGIGNVNFTGARLRWDYGADGLNDDDSVEVCVFAIEMVYVPQGAYYLGDGAAVAGVGIQGNFEAGTSGNPFYLTSEAALTLGGGGAGSLGNNNTSGMTTPS
;
A
#
# COMPACT_ATOMS: atom_id res chain seq x y z
N ILE A 1 3.60 28.65 -1.02
CA ILE A 1 3.71 27.93 -2.29
C ILE A 1 2.94 28.75 -3.31
N ALA A 2 3.51 28.95 -4.51
CA ALA A 2 2.87 29.76 -5.53
C ALA A 2 1.60 29.07 -6.03
N GLN A 3 0.48 29.78 -5.92
CA GLN A 3 -0.81 29.41 -6.48
C GLN A 3 -0.81 29.70 -7.97
N ASN A 4 -1.38 28.81 -8.77
CA ASN A 4 -1.65 29.06 -10.19
C ASN A 4 -3.12 29.42 -10.36
N THR A 5 -3.41 30.72 -10.36
CA THR A 5 -4.78 31.25 -10.44
C THR A 5 -5.41 31.05 -11.84
N ALA A 6 -4.60 30.95 -12.88
CA ALA A 6 -5.11 30.69 -14.22
C ALA A 6 -5.64 29.27 -14.44
N ALA A 7 -5.14 28.33 -13.67
CA ALA A 7 -5.52 26.92 -13.73
C ALA A 7 -6.09 26.37 -12.40
N ASN A 8 -6.33 27.25 -11.43
CA ASN A 8 -6.98 26.97 -10.14
C ASN A 8 -6.36 25.79 -9.38
N TYR A 9 -5.01 25.76 -9.28
CA TYR A 9 -4.30 24.77 -8.49
C TYR A 9 -3.21 25.39 -7.62
N THR A 10 -2.79 24.64 -6.60
CA THR A 10 -1.62 24.93 -5.79
C THR A 10 -0.87 23.64 -5.46
N HIS A 11 0.28 23.77 -4.80
CA HIS A 11 1.02 22.62 -4.32
C HIS A 11 1.02 22.57 -2.80
N VAL A 12 0.70 21.42 -2.25
CA VAL A 12 0.87 21.13 -0.84
C VAL A 12 2.25 20.52 -0.64
N LYS A 13 3.13 21.24 0.06
CA LYS A 13 4.49 20.79 0.37
C LYS A 13 4.53 20.18 1.76
N PHE A 14 5.21 19.03 1.89
CA PHE A 14 5.41 18.35 3.16
C PHE A 14 6.73 17.57 3.17
N ASP A 15 7.15 17.20 4.37
CA ASP A 15 8.22 16.25 4.61
C ASP A 15 7.63 15.02 5.30
N VAL A 16 8.17 13.85 5.05
CA VAL A 16 7.74 12.60 5.68
C VAL A 16 8.94 11.68 5.92
N SER A 17 8.94 11.03 7.07
CA SER A 17 9.98 10.07 7.43
C SER A 17 9.37 8.89 8.18
N TRP A 18 9.95 7.70 7.98
CA TRP A 18 9.65 6.52 8.79
C TRP A 18 10.86 5.61 8.88
N GLU A 19 10.81 4.73 9.84
CA GLU A 19 11.91 3.79 10.10
C GLU A 19 11.68 2.46 9.39
N ASN A 20 12.76 1.72 9.18
CA ASN A 20 12.76 0.36 8.64
C ASN A 20 12.08 0.22 7.27
N SER A 21 12.10 1.27 6.46
CA SER A 21 11.63 1.21 5.08
C SER A 21 12.44 0.21 4.26
N TRP A 22 11.78 -0.49 3.37
CA TRP A 22 12.45 -1.40 2.44
C TRP A 22 11.85 -1.33 1.03
N ARG A 23 12.63 -1.72 0.06
CA ARG A 23 12.20 -2.06 -1.28
C ARG A 23 13.08 -3.17 -1.81
N THR A 24 12.49 -4.21 -2.39
CA THR A 24 13.18 -5.26 -3.12
C THR A 24 12.49 -5.50 -4.47
N SER A 25 13.27 -5.72 -5.52
CA SER A 25 12.78 -6.07 -6.87
C SER A 25 13.06 -7.52 -7.24
N THR A 26 13.61 -8.30 -6.31
CA THR A 26 13.92 -9.72 -6.49
C THR A 26 13.28 -10.52 -5.37
N LEU A 27 12.99 -11.79 -5.61
CA LEU A 27 12.29 -12.69 -4.71
C LEU A 27 10.88 -12.17 -4.38
N GLU A 28 10.70 -11.54 -3.21
CA GLU A 28 9.40 -11.06 -2.73
C GLU A 28 8.84 -9.94 -3.59
N SER A 29 9.69 -9.17 -4.29
CA SER A 29 9.30 -8.03 -5.15
C SER A 29 8.29 -7.10 -4.49
N ASN A 30 8.55 -6.75 -3.23
CA ASN A 30 7.65 -5.94 -2.41
C ASN A 30 8.35 -4.70 -1.84
N TRP A 31 7.57 -3.77 -1.35
CA TRP A 31 8.05 -2.55 -0.70
C TRP A 31 6.99 -1.95 0.22
N ASP A 32 7.44 -1.11 1.11
CA ASP A 32 6.59 -0.23 1.90
C ASP A 32 6.38 1.11 1.20
N ALA A 33 5.34 1.80 1.57
CA ALA A 33 5.00 3.13 1.06
C ALA A 33 4.27 3.93 2.14
N ALA A 34 4.31 5.25 2.06
CA ALA A 34 3.35 6.09 2.72
C ALA A 34 2.21 6.42 1.75
N TYR A 35 0.98 6.05 2.09
CA TYR A 35 -0.21 6.59 1.43
C TYR A 35 -0.50 7.96 2.02
N VAL A 36 -0.31 9.01 1.22
CA VAL A 36 -0.44 10.40 1.63
C VAL A 36 -1.71 10.99 1.03
N PHE A 37 -2.51 11.63 1.85
CA PHE A 37 -3.69 12.35 1.40
C PHE A 37 -3.82 13.70 2.11
N VAL A 38 -4.47 14.63 1.43
CA VAL A 38 -4.64 16.00 1.90
C VAL A 38 -6.11 16.24 2.22
N LYS A 39 -6.34 16.88 3.37
CA LYS A 39 -7.65 17.40 3.73
C LYS A 39 -7.60 18.90 3.89
N TYR A 40 -8.71 19.57 3.59
CA TYR A 40 -8.90 20.98 3.80
C TYR A 40 -10.25 21.29 4.47
N ARG A 41 -10.34 22.44 5.09
CA ARG A 41 -11.60 23.03 5.55
C ARG A 41 -11.57 24.55 5.36
N ILE A 42 -12.75 25.16 5.25
CA ILE A 42 -12.93 26.60 5.14
C ILE A 42 -13.44 27.10 6.49
N PRO A 43 -12.68 27.86 7.28
CA PRO A 43 -13.16 28.45 8.52
C PRO A 43 -14.34 29.41 8.30
N PRO A 44 -15.34 29.47 9.20
CA PRO A 44 -15.41 28.79 10.51
C PRO A 44 -16.00 27.37 10.46
N MET A 45 -16.22 26.78 9.30
CA MET A 45 -16.77 25.43 9.18
C MET A 45 -15.76 24.40 9.69
N ASN A 46 -16.25 23.42 10.47
CA ASN A 46 -15.41 22.38 11.04
C ASN A 46 -15.35 21.08 10.20
N THR A 47 -16.02 21.06 9.05
CA THR A 47 -16.06 19.87 8.20
C THR A 47 -14.80 19.80 7.32
N TRP A 48 -14.01 18.75 7.53
CA TRP A 48 -12.87 18.43 6.68
C TRP A 48 -13.32 17.70 5.42
N LYS A 49 -12.85 18.17 4.27
CA LYS A 49 -13.06 17.56 2.96
C LYS A 49 -11.75 16.99 2.43
N HIS A 50 -11.81 16.03 1.53
CA HIS A 50 -10.62 15.62 0.77
C HIS A 50 -10.26 16.68 -0.27
N ALA A 51 -8.98 16.98 -0.39
CA ALA A 51 -8.43 17.73 -1.49
C ALA A 51 -8.38 16.83 -2.73
N THR A 52 -8.78 17.34 -3.87
CA THR A 52 -8.69 16.64 -5.14
C THR A 52 -7.30 16.85 -5.73
N LEU A 53 -6.49 15.79 -5.74
CA LEU A 53 -5.17 15.80 -6.36
C LEU A 53 -5.29 15.61 -7.87
N ASN A 54 -4.41 16.28 -8.62
CA ASN A 54 -4.37 16.09 -10.06
C ASN A 54 -3.93 14.65 -10.41
N TYR A 55 -4.67 14.02 -11.31
CA TYR A 55 -4.36 12.70 -11.85
C TYR A 55 -4.45 12.74 -13.38
N VAL A 56 -3.37 12.36 -14.04
CA VAL A 56 -3.30 12.17 -15.50
C VAL A 56 -3.05 10.70 -15.81
N ASP A 57 -1.99 10.13 -15.24
CA ASP A 57 -1.62 8.72 -15.41
C ASP A 57 -0.99 8.09 -14.15
N GLY A 58 -0.94 8.84 -13.07
CA GLY A 58 -0.37 8.43 -11.80
C GLY A 58 1.14 8.66 -11.67
N THR A 59 1.82 9.16 -12.72
CA THR A 59 3.24 9.53 -12.60
C THR A 59 3.39 10.96 -12.10
N ALA A 60 4.36 11.18 -11.20
CA ALA A 60 4.54 12.48 -10.56
C ALA A 60 4.69 13.64 -11.56
N THR A 61 5.46 13.46 -12.61
CA THR A 61 5.73 14.51 -13.61
C THR A 61 4.45 14.91 -14.35
N ASN A 62 3.67 13.94 -14.83
CA ASN A 62 2.44 14.21 -15.59
C ASN A 62 1.33 14.72 -14.68
N ASP A 63 1.27 14.21 -13.44
CA ASP A 63 0.31 14.70 -12.44
C ASP A 63 0.68 16.06 -11.85
N GLY A 64 1.86 16.60 -12.19
CA GLY A 64 2.36 17.89 -11.70
C GLY A 64 2.85 17.85 -10.25
N ASN A 65 3.17 16.68 -9.73
CA ASN A 65 3.77 16.49 -8.41
C ASN A 65 5.29 16.71 -8.46
N THR A 66 5.92 16.88 -7.29
CA THR A 66 7.36 16.93 -7.17
C THR A 66 7.85 15.83 -6.23
N GLU A 67 8.64 14.92 -6.77
CA GLU A 67 9.28 13.85 -6.01
C GLU A 67 10.49 14.37 -5.24
N PRO A 68 10.61 14.04 -3.95
CA PRO A 68 11.86 14.26 -3.23
C PRO A 68 12.93 13.26 -3.69
N THR A 69 14.19 13.62 -3.45
CA THR A 69 15.31 12.74 -3.78
C THR A 69 15.14 11.36 -3.13
N GLY A 70 15.28 10.31 -3.93
CA GLY A 70 15.19 8.93 -3.47
C GLY A 70 13.77 8.36 -3.38
N ALA A 71 12.75 9.13 -3.73
CA ALA A 71 11.36 8.70 -3.71
C ALA A 71 10.71 8.69 -5.09
N THR A 72 9.63 7.93 -5.18
CA THR A 72 8.64 7.96 -6.26
C THR A 72 7.29 8.36 -5.67
N ILE A 73 6.53 9.16 -6.39
CA ILE A 73 5.14 9.53 -6.06
C ILE A 73 4.22 9.02 -7.17
N ASN A 74 3.21 8.24 -6.78
CA ASN A 74 2.14 7.81 -7.68
C ASN A 74 0.78 8.25 -7.15
N THR A 75 0.09 9.14 -7.87
CA THR A 75 -1.26 9.56 -7.53
C THR A 75 -2.25 8.45 -7.84
N THR A 76 -3.24 8.25 -6.98
CA THR A 76 -4.33 7.30 -7.23
C THR A 76 -5.30 7.85 -8.27
N SER A 77 -5.91 6.97 -9.07
CA SER A 77 -6.79 7.37 -10.18
C SER A 77 -8.06 8.11 -9.74
N ASP A 78 -8.43 8.02 -8.48
CA ASP A 78 -9.54 8.77 -7.89
C ASP A 78 -9.15 10.17 -7.39
N GLY A 79 -7.86 10.52 -7.48
CA GLY A 79 -7.31 11.80 -7.02
C GLY A 79 -7.39 12.01 -5.50
N LYS A 80 -7.61 10.96 -4.70
CA LYS A 80 -7.81 11.13 -3.25
C LYS A 80 -6.53 11.03 -2.43
N GLY A 81 -5.47 10.50 -3.02
CA GLY A 81 -4.18 10.38 -2.36
C GLY A 81 -3.09 10.00 -3.34
N ALA A 82 -1.88 9.82 -2.81
CA ALA A 82 -0.73 9.38 -3.56
C ALA A 82 0.12 8.43 -2.71
N PHE A 83 0.70 7.42 -3.34
CA PHE A 83 1.72 6.58 -2.72
C PHE A 83 3.08 7.23 -2.88
N LEU A 84 3.83 7.32 -1.80
CA LEU A 84 5.20 7.80 -1.76
C LEU A 84 6.08 6.70 -1.18
N TYR A 85 7.10 6.28 -1.93
CA TYR A 85 7.94 5.13 -1.60
C TYR A 85 9.35 5.26 -2.20
N ARG A 86 10.28 4.37 -1.81
CA ARG A 86 11.64 4.35 -2.36
C ARG A 86 11.62 4.17 -3.87
N ASN A 87 12.41 4.95 -4.61
CA ASN A 87 12.59 4.77 -6.06
C ASN A 87 13.61 3.69 -6.43
N ALA A 88 14.34 3.12 -5.46
CA ALA A 88 15.35 2.09 -5.65
C ALA A 88 15.33 1.07 -4.49
N ASN A 89 15.87 -0.13 -4.75
CA ASN A 89 16.05 -1.16 -3.73
C ASN A 89 16.90 -0.64 -2.57
N GLY A 90 16.53 -1.03 -1.37
CA GLY A 90 17.22 -0.62 -0.17
C GLY A 90 16.45 -0.91 1.10
N ILE A 91 17.12 -0.80 2.22
CA ILE A 91 16.57 -0.98 3.57
C ILE A 91 17.05 0.15 4.49
N GLY A 92 16.29 0.41 5.55
CA GLY A 92 16.63 1.39 6.58
C GLY A 92 15.70 2.60 6.59
N ASN A 93 16.01 3.57 7.42
CA ASN A 93 15.16 4.75 7.59
C ASN A 93 15.11 5.61 6.33
N VAL A 94 13.98 6.22 6.06
CA VAL A 94 13.80 7.22 5.02
C VAL A 94 13.43 8.57 5.61
N ASN A 95 13.90 9.62 4.95
CA ASN A 95 13.55 11.01 5.24
C ASN A 95 13.39 11.74 3.91
N PHE A 96 12.16 11.82 3.45
CA PHE A 96 11.80 12.46 2.20
C PHE A 96 11.36 13.89 2.45
N THR A 97 12.18 14.85 2.00
CA THR A 97 11.95 16.28 2.24
C THR A 97 11.54 17.00 0.97
N GLY A 98 10.57 17.90 1.11
CA GLY A 98 10.14 18.75 0.00
C GLY A 98 9.24 18.08 -1.02
N ALA A 99 8.58 16.98 -0.66
CA ALA A 99 7.52 16.40 -1.49
C ALA A 99 6.42 17.42 -1.76
N ARG A 100 5.87 17.43 -2.97
CA ARG A 100 4.77 18.32 -3.33
C ARG A 100 3.70 17.56 -4.09
N LEU A 101 2.46 17.69 -3.64
CA LEU A 101 1.28 17.19 -4.34
C LEU A 101 0.52 18.37 -4.92
N ARG A 102 0.17 18.27 -6.21
CA ARG A 102 -0.67 19.25 -6.86
C ARG A 102 -2.12 19.04 -6.42
N TRP A 103 -2.68 20.08 -5.82
CA TRP A 103 -4.07 20.14 -5.41
C TRP A 103 -4.83 21.06 -6.35
N ASP A 104 -5.78 20.50 -7.09
CA ASP A 104 -6.66 21.23 -8.01
C ASP A 104 -7.85 21.79 -7.21
N TYR A 105 -7.62 22.87 -6.47
CA TYR A 105 -8.62 23.45 -5.57
C TYR A 105 -9.86 23.95 -6.30
N GLY A 106 -9.74 24.33 -7.57
CA GLY A 106 -10.89 24.68 -8.41
C GLY A 106 -11.85 23.52 -8.63
N ALA A 107 -11.34 22.27 -8.68
CA ALA A 107 -12.17 21.06 -8.75
C ALA A 107 -12.98 20.83 -7.45
N ASP A 108 -12.48 21.36 -6.33
CA ASP A 108 -13.17 21.32 -5.03
C ASP A 108 -14.14 22.50 -4.82
N GLY A 109 -14.29 23.39 -5.83
CA GLY A 109 -15.17 24.55 -5.81
C GLY A 109 -14.63 25.72 -5.00
N LEU A 110 -13.31 25.82 -4.82
CA LEU A 110 -12.65 26.91 -4.15
C LEU A 110 -12.23 28.00 -5.16
N ASN A 111 -12.21 29.24 -4.70
CA ASN A 111 -11.72 30.40 -5.43
C ASN A 111 -10.31 30.78 -4.96
N ASP A 112 -9.65 31.64 -5.73
CA ASP A 112 -8.27 32.05 -5.52
C ASP A 112 -8.00 32.74 -4.17
N ASP A 113 -9.00 33.42 -3.64
CA ASP A 113 -8.96 34.20 -2.40
C ASP A 113 -9.61 33.50 -1.20
N ASP A 114 -10.06 32.25 -1.36
CA ASP A 114 -10.57 31.48 -0.26
C ASP A 114 -9.48 31.14 0.75
N SER A 115 -9.73 31.46 2.01
CA SER A 115 -8.85 31.09 3.10
C SER A 115 -9.18 29.71 3.61
N VAL A 116 -8.21 28.81 3.56
CA VAL A 116 -8.39 27.39 3.93
C VAL A 116 -7.35 26.95 4.95
N GLU A 117 -7.75 26.01 5.81
CA GLU A 117 -6.82 25.23 6.59
C GLU A 117 -6.57 23.90 5.89
N VAL A 118 -5.30 23.46 5.87
CA VAL A 118 -4.87 22.24 5.20
C VAL A 118 -4.21 21.31 6.20
N CYS A 119 -4.50 20.02 6.11
CA CYS A 119 -3.86 18.98 6.89
C CYS A 119 -3.41 17.84 5.96
N VAL A 120 -2.17 17.40 6.13
CA VAL A 120 -1.59 16.26 5.41
C VAL A 120 -1.57 15.06 6.34
N PHE A 121 -2.07 13.93 5.87
CA PHE A 121 -2.05 12.65 6.56
C PHE A 121 -1.20 11.66 5.77
N ALA A 122 -0.50 10.80 6.48
CA ALA A 122 0.25 9.70 5.91
C ALA A 122 -0.05 8.41 6.67
N ILE A 123 -0.26 7.32 5.93
CA ILE A 123 -0.48 5.98 6.48
C ILE A 123 0.57 5.07 5.85
N GLU A 124 1.36 4.39 6.69
CA GLU A 124 2.30 3.39 6.21
C GLU A 124 1.55 2.18 5.64
N MET A 125 1.92 1.78 4.44
CA MET A 125 1.31 0.70 3.66
C MET A 125 2.41 -0.22 3.14
N VAL A 126 2.10 -1.49 3.01
CA VAL A 126 2.99 -2.47 2.41
C VAL A 126 2.41 -2.94 1.09
N TYR A 127 3.18 -2.82 0.02
CA TYR A 127 2.83 -3.45 -1.24
C TYR A 127 3.24 -4.91 -1.22
N VAL A 128 2.25 -5.79 -1.28
CA VAL A 128 2.45 -7.24 -1.46
C VAL A 128 1.92 -7.59 -2.85
N PRO A 129 2.79 -7.97 -3.80
CA PRO A 129 2.34 -8.32 -5.14
C PRO A 129 1.42 -9.55 -5.10
N GLN A 130 0.38 -9.52 -5.91
CA GLN A 130 -0.43 -10.70 -6.13
C GLN A 130 0.42 -11.78 -6.82
N GLY A 131 0.40 -12.98 -6.30
CA GLY A 131 1.13 -14.08 -6.89
C GLY A 131 0.97 -15.36 -6.11
N ALA A 132 1.48 -16.43 -6.69
CA ALA A 132 1.52 -17.73 -6.03
C ALA A 132 2.57 -17.74 -4.91
N TYR A 133 2.26 -18.37 -3.80
CA TYR A 133 3.16 -18.49 -2.66
C TYR A 133 3.00 -19.82 -1.94
N TYR A 134 4.01 -20.18 -1.13
CA TYR A 134 3.97 -21.35 -0.27
C TYR A 134 3.35 -20.99 1.08
N LEU A 135 2.41 -21.81 1.51
CA LEU A 135 1.76 -21.71 2.81
C LEU A 135 2.29 -22.81 3.74
N GLY A 136 2.84 -22.41 4.88
CA GLY A 136 3.46 -23.32 5.85
C GLY A 136 4.86 -23.79 5.45
N ASP A 137 5.50 -24.54 6.31
CA ASP A 137 6.83 -25.10 6.09
C ASP A 137 6.79 -26.59 5.69
N GLY A 138 5.61 -27.20 5.76
CA GLY A 138 5.42 -28.63 5.49
C GLY A 138 6.12 -29.56 6.47
N ALA A 139 6.73 -29.03 7.54
CA ALA A 139 7.50 -29.84 8.47
C ALA A 139 6.58 -30.74 9.29
N ALA A 140 6.50 -32.00 8.90
CA ALA A 140 5.97 -33.05 9.75
C ALA A 140 6.96 -33.34 10.85
N VAL A 141 6.77 -32.79 12.04
CA VAL A 141 7.52 -33.24 13.21
C VAL A 141 6.92 -34.56 13.68
N ALA A 142 7.51 -35.65 13.25
CA ALA A 142 7.11 -37.00 13.66
C ALA A 142 7.15 -37.11 15.20
N GLY A 143 6.00 -37.41 15.79
CA GLY A 143 5.89 -37.82 17.20
C GLY A 143 5.68 -36.69 18.22
N VAL A 144 5.65 -35.42 17.83
CA VAL A 144 5.24 -34.32 18.70
C VAL A 144 4.05 -33.66 18.03
N GLY A 145 2.89 -33.74 18.66
CA GLY A 145 1.64 -33.15 18.10
C GLY A 145 1.71 -31.63 17.99
N ILE A 146 2.67 -31.12 17.23
CA ILE A 146 2.70 -29.71 16.82
C ILE A 146 1.64 -29.56 15.76
N GLN A 147 0.48 -29.18 16.21
CA GLN A 147 -0.65 -28.83 15.37
C GLN A 147 -0.41 -27.46 14.77
N GLY A 148 -0.68 -27.32 13.50
CA GLY A 148 -0.79 -26.01 12.87
C GLY A 148 0.15 -25.73 11.70
N ASN A 149 1.00 -26.64 11.29
CA ASN A 149 1.77 -26.49 10.07
C ASN A 149 0.87 -26.82 8.86
N PHE A 150 0.83 -25.91 7.91
CA PHE A 150 0.13 -26.17 6.66
C PHE A 150 1.00 -27.00 5.72
N GLU A 151 0.36 -27.96 5.04
CA GLU A 151 1.02 -28.86 4.11
C GLU A 151 0.14 -29.17 2.89
N ALA A 152 0.74 -29.66 1.83
CA ALA A 152 0.04 -30.20 0.66
C ALA A 152 -0.48 -31.61 0.96
N GLY A 153 -1.77 -31.74 1.25
CA GLY A 153 -2.39 -32.98 1.66
C GLY A 153 -1.81 -33.51 2.97
N THR A 154 -1.10 -34.64 2.90
CA THR A 154 -0.35 -35.27 4.02
C THR A 154 1.11 -35.51 3.64
N SER A 155 1.66 -34.70 2.74
CA SER A 155 2.94 -34.95 2.11
C SER A 155 4.15 -34.50 2.91
N GLY A 156 3.96 -33.69 3.95
CA GLY A 156 5.06 -33.02 4.67
C GLY A 156 5.77 -31.93 3.86
N ASN A 157 5.16 -31.46 2.77
CA ASN A 157 5.67 -30.36 1.96
C ASN A 157 4.77 -29.12 2.11
N PRO A 158 5.30 -27.88 1.99
CA PRO A 158 4.49 -26.69 1.99
C PRO A 158 3.39 -26.74 0.90
N PHE A 159 2.22 -26.22 1.22
CA PHE A 159 1.15 -26.10 0.24
C PHE A 159 1.41 -24.93 -0.69
N TYR A 160 1.42 -25.17 -2.00
CA TYR A 160 1.60 -24.11 -2.99
C TYR A 160 0.26 -23.54 -3.45
N LEU A 161 -0.04 -22.32 -3.00
CA LEU A 161 -1.23 -21.57 -3.37
C LEU A 161 -0.99 -20.84 -4.70
N THR A 162 -1.74 -21.21 -5.75
CA THR A 162 -1.52 -20.70 -7.11
C THR A 162 -2.54 -19.65 -7.55
N SER A 163 -3.68 -19.54 -6.87
CA SER A 163 -4.77 -18.65 -7.26
C SER A 163 -5.71 -18.36 -6.08
N GLU A 164 -6.64 -17.43 -6.29
CA GLU A 164 -7.71 -17.10 -5.34
C GLU A 164 -8.92 -18.06 -5.46
N ALA A 165 -8.79 -19.17 -6.17
CA ALA A 165 -9.85 -20.15 -6.26
C ALA A 165 -10.09 -20.84 -4.92
N ALA A 166 -11.30 -21.37 -4.74
CA ALA A 166 -11.64 -22.11 -3.53
C ALA A 166 -10.68 -23.29 -3.31
N LEU A 167 -10.21 -23.44 -2.07
CA LEU A 167 -9.30 -24.51 -1.67
C LEU A 167 -10.07 -25.74 -1.18
N THR A 168 -9.57 -26.92 -1.55
CA THR A 168 -10.00 -28.16 -0.91
C THR A 168 -9.28 -28.31 0.41
N LEU A 169 -10.01 -28.48 1.49
CA LEU A 169 -9.46 -28.63 2.84
C LEU A 169 -9.51 -30.07 3.32
N GLY A 170 -8.49 -30.51 4.03
CA GLY A 170 -8.49 -31.76 4.80
C GLY A 170 -8.41 -33.04 3.99
N GLY A 171 -8.22 -32.97 2.67
CA GLY A 171 -8.00 -34.17 1.84
C GLY A 171 -6.56 -34.67 1.90
N GLY A 172 -6.34 -35.96 1.72
CA GLY A 172 -4.98 -36.56 1.67
C GLY A 172 -4.23 -36.33 0.36
N GLY A 173 -4.85 -35.72 -0.65
CA GLY A 173 -4.24 -35.45 -1.95
C GLY A 173 -3.38 -34.18 -1.96
N ALA A 174 -2.31 -34.16 -2.73
CA ALA A 174 -1.38 -33.04 -2.81
C ALA A 174 -2.02 -31.69 -3.27
N GLY A 175 -3.21 -31.74 -3.88
CA GLY A 175 -3.98 -30.55 -4.26
C GLY A 175 -4.89 -30.01 -3.16
N SER A 176 -4.88 -30.59 -1.96
CA SER A 176 -5.65 -30.10 -0.81
C SER A 176 -4.74 -29.46 0.23
N LEU A 177 -5.23 -28.39 0.86
CA LEU A 177 -4.56 -27.82 2.02
C LEU A 177 -4.85 -28.69 3.25
N GLY A 178 -3.81 -29.29 3.79
CA GLY A 178 -3.82 -30.06 5.02
C GLY A 178 -3.11 -29.35 6.16
N ASN A 179 -3.18 -29.95 7.33
CA ASN A 179 -2.27 -29.66 8.43
C ASN A 179 -1.72 -31.02 8.90
N ASN A 180 -0.60 -31.02 9.58
CA ASN A 180 0.01 -32.27 10.09
C ASN A 180 -0.79 -32.92 11.24
N ASN A 181 -2.02 -32.54 11.42
CA ASN A 181 -2.96 -33.20 12.31
C ASN A 181 -3.58 -34.41 11.60
N THR A 182 -3.59 -35.55 12.25
CA THR A 182 -4.18 -36.80 11.74
C THR A 182 -5.67 -36.71 11.35
N SER A 183 -6.35 -35.68 11.82
CA SER A 183 -7.78 -35.45 11.53
C SER A 183 -8.03 -34.52 10.34
N GLY A 184 -7.00 -33.93 9.74
CA GLY A 184 -7.12 -32.94 8.68
C GLY A 184 -7.77 -31.62 9.13
N MET A 185 -7.82 -30.67 8.22
CA MET A 185 -8.62 -29.46 8.43
C MET A 185 -10.09 -29.77 8.12
N THR A 186 -10.96 -29.51 9.08
CA THR A 186 -12.40 -29.59 8.86
C THR A 186 -12.98 -28.21 8.63
N THR A 187 -13.86 -28.07 7.63
CA THR A 187 -14.67 -26.85 7.50
C THR A 187 -15.56 -26.72 8.72
N PRO A 188 -15.68 -25.53 9.32
CA PRO A 188 -16.75 -25.30 10.31
C PRO A 188 -18.10 -25.56 9.65
N SER A 189 -18.93 -26.34 10.31
CA SER A 189 -20.33 -26.60 9.91
C SER A 189 -21.15 -25.35 10.06
#